data_34d93b45d8f7a33dae13076920230947
#
_entry.id   34d93b45d8f7a33dae13076920230947
#
_cell.length_a   1.000
_cell.length_b   1.000
_cell.length_c   1.000
_cell.angle_alpha   90.00
_cell.angle_beta   90.00
_cell.angle_gamma   90.00
#
_symmetry.space_group_name_H-M   'P 1'
#
loop_
_entity.id
_entity.type
_entity.pdbx_description
1 polymer ?
#
loop_
_entity_poly.entity_id
_entity_poly.type
_entity_poly.pdbx_seq_one_letter_code
_entity_poly.pdbx_strand_id
1 'polypeptide(L)'
;MMTKVELRIEVKWNYPKSVMYTGLGGAVYMPIFEPPFCPNPECTYNSLDHSHKHTRWWILRGFYKSKSRGYVQRYRCRNCRKSFSERIFHTDYYAKRIDIDLKDLLFHYCNGFSQRALADHYHCTIRTIAHKLQIISRQAIAAILQANNLIRSNEDIAIDGMQNFTGSQYQPNNYTIAVGQYSQYISMVTQVIFRRSGKMNAYQKRQRSLYDQIGLWKRGAFSKSIKELVAHLAFIALHRSPKKQVFTCNSDRLLIYARQLQLNPTIKYLMSTGHFIHNITSSRKWRDLKNPLFPVNYIDSRLRNDLADWQRETTSFPREANRNFQRFLCYVAYHNFFKPHRSRTPHITHAEQAGLSSKDLANIRKSFYTNRAFYSQLKLKGQWESCWFCRLVTPLQVKNKIPYNGNRVPAYLHL
;
A
#
# COMPACT_ATOMS: atom_id res chain seq x y z
N MET A 1 -14.02 12.80 30.63
CA MET A 1 -12.71 13.40 30.93
C MET A 1 -11.70 12.28 31.07
N MET A 2 -10.93 11.99 30.02
CA MET A 2 -9.77 11.09 30.09
C MET A 2 -8.55 11.94 29.79
N THR A 3 -7.73 12.13 30.79
CA THR A 3 -6.48 12.89 30.78
C THR A 3 -5.44 12.22 29.88
N LYS A 4 -4.95 12.97 28.89
CA LYS A 4 -3.74 12.63 28.15
C LYS A 4 -2.55 12.65 29.10
N VAL A 5 -2.01 11.50 29.41
CA VAL A 5 -0.68 11.40 30.03
C VAL A 5 0.34 11.34 28.89
N GLU A 6 0.96 12.47 28.56
CA GLU A 6 2.19 12.53 27.78
C GLU A 6 3.37 12.16 28.70
N LEU A 7 3.73 10.88 28.74
CA LEU A 7 4.97 10.45 29.38
C LEU A 7 6.14 10.69 28.42
N ARG A 8 6.78 11.86 28.51
CA ARG A 8 8.14 12.07 28.05
C ARG A 8 9.09 11.39 29.05
N ILE A 9 9.50 10.16 28.76
CA ILE A 9 10.59 9.52 29.48
C ILE A 9 11.87 9.72 28.67
N GLU A 10 12.70 10.69 29.07
CA GLU A 10 14.10 10.77 28.67
C GLU A 10 14.90 9.68 29.39
N VAL A 11 15.14 8.57 28.73
CA VAL A 11 16.02 7.53 29.26
C VAL A 11 17.43 7.81 28.74
N LYS A 12 18.30 8.29 29.62
CA LYS A 12 19.75 8.37 29.38
C LYS A 12 20.34 6.96 29.43
N TRP A 13 20.62 6.40 28.24
CA TRP A 13 21.29 5.13 28.12
C TRP A 13 22.79 5.31 28.16
N ASN A 14 23.48 4.71 29.13
CA ASN A 14 24.94 4.64 29.24
C ASN A 14 25.52 3.46 28.42
N TYR A 15 25.15 3.31 27.15
CA TYR A 15 25.76 2.34 26.26
C TYR A 15 26.71 3.03 25.26
N PRO A 16 27.80 2.39 24.84
CA PRO A 16 28.68 2.97 23.84
C PRO A 16 27.87 3.20 22.55
N LYS A 17 27.82 4.47 22.10
CA LYS A 17 27.12 4.86 20.85
C LYS A 17 27.84 4.34 19.60
N SER A 18 29.06 3.79 19.75
CA SER A 18 29.86 3.25 18.68
C SER A 18 30.67 2.06 19.16
N VAL A 19 31.01 1.16 18.26
CA VAL A 19 31.92 0.03 18.51
C VAL A 19 33.19 0.27 17.69
N MET A 20 34.33 0.13 18.35
CA MET A 20 35.63 0.18 17.70
C MET A 20 35.96 -1.19 17.11
N TYR A 21 36.25 -1.24 15.84
CA TYR A 21 36.74 -2.44 15.16
C TYR A 21 38.19 -2.21 14.74
N THR A 22 39.08 -3.05 15.23
CA THR A 22 40.52 -3.05 14.83
C THR A 22 40.68 -4.12 13.75
N GLY A 23 41.12 -3.74 12.56
CA GLY A 23 41.49 -4.64 11.46
C GLY A 23 42.79 -4.14 10.82
N LEU A 24 43.30 -4.86 9.81
CA LEU A 24 44.56 -4.52 9.10
C LEU A 24 44.57 -3.13 8.45
N GLY A 25 43.55 -2.31 8.59
CA GLY A 25 43.42 -0.94 8.07
C GLY A 25 43.13 0.14 9.12
N GLY A 26 43.33 -0.13 10.43
CA GLY A 26 43.08 0.84 11.50
C GLY A 26 41.77 0.66 12.25
N ALA A 27 41.55 1.51 13.27
CA ALA A 27 40.33 1.47 14.08
C ALA A 27 39.16 2.22 13.38
N VAL A 28 38.06 1.54 13.10
CA VAL A 28 36.85 2.14 12.55
C VAL A 28 35.77 2.17 13.63
N TYR A 29 35.30 3.38 13.95
CA TYR A 29 34.16 3.58 14.85
C TYR A 29 32.87 3.54 14.06
N MET A 30 32.01 2.57 14.33
CA MET A 30 30.69 2.47 13.69
C MET A 30 29.60 2.74 14.73
N PRO A 31 28.63 3.62 14.43
CA PRO A 31 27.48 3.79 15.30
C PRO A 31 26.69 2.46 15.39
N ILE A 32 26.25 2.12 16.61
CA ILE A 32 25.46 0.92 16.82
C ILE A 32 24.04 1.21 16.35
N PHE A 33 23.56 0.43 15.37
CA PHE A 33 22.16 0.41 15.03
C PHE A 33 21.37 -0.26 16.19
N GLU A 34 20.34 0.40 16.68
CA GLU A 34 19.46 -0.16 17.71
C GLU A 34 18.24 -0.83 17.05
N PRO A 35 18.17 -2.17 17.04
CA PRO A 35 17.02 -2.87 16.47
C PRO A 35 15.74 -2.52 17.24
N PRO A 36 14.67 -2.04 16.55
CA PRO A 36 13.45 -1.59 17.22
C PRO A 36 12.66 -2.73 17.86
N PHE A 37 12.74 -3.94 17.33
CA PHE A 37 12.08 -5.16 17.81
C PHE A 37 12.77 -6.42 17.29
N CYS A 38 12.42 -7.61 17.83
CA CYS A 38 12.90 -8.87 17.29
C CYS A 38 12.18 -9.19 15.98
N PRO A 39 12.90 -9.45 14.86
CA PRO A 39 12.27 -9.76 13.59
C PRO A 39 11.56 -11.12 13.53
N ASN A 40 11.65 -11.94 14.58
CA ASN A 40 10.91 -13.19 14.67
C ASN A 40 9.49 -12.91 15.19
N PRO A 41 8.42 -13.14 14.39
CA PRO A 41 7.04 -12.84 14.77
C PRO A 41 6.53 -13.64 15.98
N GLU A 42 7.12 -14.81 16.26
CA GLU A 42 6.78 -15.65 17.40
C GLU A 42 7.50 -15.23 18.69
N CYS A 43 8.38 -14.24 18.63
CA CYS A 43 9.14 -13.78 19.77
C CYS A 43 8.37 -12.72 20.56
N THR A 44 8.43 -12.77 21.89
CA THR A 44 7.82 -11.75 22.76
C THR A 44 8.35 -10.34 22.46
N TYR A 45 9.61 -10.22 22.03
CA TYR A 45 10.21 -8.94 21.63
C TYR A 45 9.84 -8.48 20.20
N ASN A 46 8.93 -9.15 19.51
CA ASN A 46 8.39 -8.68 18.23
C ASN A 46 7.26 -7.65 18.41
N SER A 47 6.48 -7.73 19.48
CA SER A 47 5.38 -6.80 19.74
C SER A 47 5.87 -5.40 20.14
N LEU A 48 5.19 -4.34 19.66
CA LEU A 48 5.49 -2.95 20.02
C LEU A 48 5.03 -2.56 21.44
N ASP A 49 4.18 -3.38 22.07
CA ASP A 49 3.57 -3.09 23.38
C ASP A 49 4.48 -3.44 24.56
N HIS A 50 5.77 -3.66 24.32
CA HIS A 50 6.64 -4.07 25.42
C HIS A 50 6.96 -2.94 26.39
N SER A 51 6.55 -3.15 27.64
CA SER A 51 7.05 -2.48 28.84
C SER A 51 8.59 -2.60 29.03
N HIS A 52 9.24 -3.42 28.22
CA HIS A 52 10.68 -3.72 28.23
C HIS A 52 11.53 -2.71 27.42
N LYS A 53 11.05 -1.49 27.21
CA LYS A 53 11.85 -0.41 26.58
C LYS A 53 13.17 -0.11 27.30
N HIS A 54 13.34 -0.62 28.52
CA HIS A 54 14.50 -0.36 29.36
C HIS A 54 15.56 -1.47 29.36
N THR A 55 15.31 -2.63 28.77
CA THR A 55 16.27 -3.74 28.73
C THR A 55 16.74 -4.01 27.32
N ARG A 56 18.06 -4.06 27.13
CA ARG A 56 18.68 -4.46 25.86
C ARG A 56 18.35 -5.92 25.58
N TRP A 57 17.32 -6.18 24.79
CA TRP A 57 16.81 -7.51 24.44
C TRP A 57 17.68 -8.27 23.43
N TRP A 58 18.71 -7.61 22.88
CA TRP A 58 19.63 -8.17 21.89
C TRP A 58 21.07 -8.12 22.38
N ILE A 59 21.93 -8.94 21.77
CA ILE A 59 23.39 -8.94 21.93
C ILE A 59 24.06 -8.76 20.56
N LEU A 60 25.20 -8.10 20.54
CA LEU A 60 26.04 -7.97 19.36
C LEU A 60 26.71 -9.32 19.03
N ARG A 61 26.79 -9.67 17.74
CA ARG A 61 27.41 -10.89 17.22
C ARG A 61 28.43 -10.58 16.11
N GLY A 62 29.13 -9.45 16.24
CA GLY A 62 30.08 -8.97 15.26
C GLY A 62 29.39 -8.40 14.01
N PHE A 63 30.10 -8.41 12.91
CA PHE A 63 29.65 -7.89 11.63
C PHE A 63 30.16 -8.75 10.48
N TYR A 64 29.66 -8.48 9.28
CA TYR A 64 30.16 -9.07 8.05
C TYR A 64 30.27 -7.99 6.97
N LYS A 65 31.18 -8.16 6.02
CA LYS A 65 31.35 -7.27 4.88
C LYS A 65 30.36 -7.65 3.76
N SER A 66 29.52 -6.70 3.36
CA SER A 66 28.60 -6.82 2.22
C SER A 66 29.15 -6.01 1.04
N LYS A 67 28.99 -6.54 -0.20
CA LYS A 67 29.42 -5.82 -1.40
C LYS A 67 28.64 -4.51 -1.63
N SER A 68 27.36 -4.48 -1.24
CA SER A 68 26.47 -3.32 -1.49
C SER A 68 26.47 -2.28 -0.36
N ARG A 69 26.89 -2.61 0.86
CA ARG A 69 26.79 -1.73 2.03
C ARG A 69 28.05 -1.63 2.89
N GLY A 70 29.13 -2.31 2.54
CA GLY A 70 30.29 -2.40 3.42
C GLY A 70 30.00 -3.30 4.63
N TYR A 71 30.33 -2.83 5.84
CA TYR A 71 30.14 -3.59 7.07
C TYR A 71 28.70 -3.54 7.55
N VAL A 72 28.17 -4.71 7.91
CA VAL A 72 26.77 -4.89 8.37
C VAL A 72 26.79 -5.54 9.73
N GLN A 73 26.15 -4.90 10.71
CA GLN A 73 26.08 -5.38 12.09
C GLN A 73 25.19 -6.62 12.25
N ARG A 74 25.61 -7.57 13.09
CA ARG A 74 24.85 -8.78 13.44
C ARG A 74 24.42 -8.76 14.89
N TYR A 75 23.24 -9.30 15.12
CA TYR A 75 22.59 -9.38 16.42
C TYR A 75 22.08 -10.78 16.70
N ARG A 76 21.86 -11.09 18.00
CA ARG A 76 21.13 -12.26 18.46
C ARG A 76 20.11 -11.83 19.50
N CYS A 77 18.87 -12.26 19.35
CA CYS A 77 17.84 -12.06 20.36
C CYS A 77 18.15 -12.84 21.62
N ARG A 78 18.00 -12.22 22.81
CA ARG A 78 18.22 -12.88 24.10
C ARG A 78 17.15 -13.92 24.41
N ASN A 79 15.90 -13.67 23.97
CA ASN A 79 14.77 -14.56 24.20
C ASN A 79 14.75 -15.73 23.21
N CYS A 80 14.42 -15.50 21.95
CA CYS A 80 14.27 -16.58 20.96
C CYS A 80 15.60 -17.08 20.38
N ARG A 81 16.73 -16.48 20.74
CA ARG A 81 18.10 -16.81 20.31
C ARG A 81 18.33 -16.77 18.78
N LYS A 82 17.35 -16.38 17.97
CA LYS A 82 17.52 -16.19 16.53
C LYS A 82 18.51 -15.05 16.25
N SER A 83 19.42 -15.29 15.30
CA SER A 83 20.38 -14.28 14.83
C SER A 83 19.82 -13.54 13.64
N PHE A 84 20.10 -12.23 13.55
CA PHE A 84 19.67 -11.36 12.44
C PHE A 84 20.73 -10.27 12.24
N SER A 85 20.60 -9.50 11.17
CA SER A 85 21.46 -8.33 10.91
C SER A 85 20.62 -7.06 10.84
N GLU A 86 21.25 -5.90 11.05
CA GLU A 86 20.57 -4.59 10.88
C GLU A 86 19.88 -4.44 9.54
N ARG A 87 20.48 -5.03 8.50
CA ARG A 87 19.98 -4.96 7.14
C ARG A 87 18.53 -5.45 6.99
N ILE A 88 18.06 -6.34 7.86
CA ILE A 88 16.67 -6.82 7.79
C ILE A 88 15.65 -5.71 8.03
N PHE A 89 16.05 -4.62 8.70
CA PHE A 89 15.20 -3.46 8.99
C PHE A 89 15.19 -2.40 7.90
N HIS A 90 16.00 -2.56 6.86
CA HIS A 90 16.11 -1.62 5.76
C HIS A 90 15.40 -2.09 4.50
N THR A 91 14.95 -1.16 3.68
CA THR A 91 14.21 -1.46 2.44
C THR A 91 15.03 -2.23 1.40
N ASP A 92 16.35 -2.16 1.47
CA ASP A 92 17.30 -2.86 0.59
C ASP A 92 17.77 -4.22 1.13
N TYR A 93 17.10 -4.78 2.14
CA TYR A 93 17.52 -6.01 2.84
C TYR A 93 17.87 -7.21 1.95
N TYR A 94 17.40 -7.24 0.70
CA TYR A 94 17.70 -8.28 -0.28
C TYR A 94 18.57 -7.83 -1.47
N ALA A 95 19.01 -6.56 -1.51
CA ALA A 95 19.86 -6.05 -2.58
C ALA A 95 21.28 -6.61 -2.46
N LYS A 96 21.63 -7.60 -3.30
CA LYS A 96 22.95 -8.25 -3.25
C LYS A 96 23.97 -7.58 -4.16
N ARG A 97 23.55 -7.09 -5.34
CA ARG A 97 24.45 -6.65 -6.42
C ARG A 97 24.17 -5.24 -6.90
N ILE A 98 22.91 -4.88 -7.08
CA ILE A 98 22.47 -3.61 -7.65
C ILE A 98 21.69 -2.87 -6.58
N ASP A 99 22.13 -1.67 -6.28
CA ASP A 99 21.40 -0.72 -5.44
C ASP A 99 20.67 0.24 -6.37
N ILE A 100 19.33 0.22 -6.32
CA ILE A 100 18.45 1.11 -7.08
C ILE A 100 17.81 2.02 -6.06
N ASP A 101 17.98 3.33 -6.22
CA ASP A 101 17.28 4.30 -5.39
C ASP A 101 15.76 4.15 -5.58
N LEU A 102 15.07 3.78 -4.49
CA LEU A 102 13.62 3.56 -4.51
C LEU A 102 12.83 4.86 -4.73
N LYS A 103 13.39 6.00 -4.35
CA LYS A 103 12.76 7.31 -4.55
C LYS A 103 12.75 7.66 -6.03
N ASP A 104 13.89 7.52 -6.66
CA ASP A 104 14.06 7.77 -8.09
C ASP A 104 13.24 6.78 -8.93
N LEU A 105 13.29 5.49 -8.59
CA LEU A 105 12.50 4.46 -9.23
C LEU A 105 10.98 4.76 -9.14
N LEU A 106 10.49 5.14 -7.96
CA LEU A 106 9.07 5.45 -7.76
C LEU A 106 8.66 6.68 -8.58
N PHE A 107 9.50 7.72 -8.60
CA PHE A 107 9.26 8.92 -9.39
C PHE A 107 9.11 8.60 -10.87
N HIS A 108 10.10 7.93 -11.47
CA HIS A 108 10.07 7.61 -12.90
C HIS A 108 8.91 6.68 -13.25
N TYR A 109 8.65 5.64 -12.41
CA TYR A 109 7.53 4.74 -12.64
C TYR A 109 6.18 5.49 -12.65
N CYS A 110 5.96 6.39 -11.69
CA CYS A 110 4.70 7.15 -11.58
C CYS A 110 4.59 8.33 -12.56
N ASN A 111 5.62 8.54 -13.39
CA ASN A 111 5.64 9.57 -14.43
C ASN A 111 5.81 8.96 -15.85
N GLY A 112 5.27 7.77 -16.08
CA GLY A 112 5.06 7.21 -17.41
C GLY A 112 6.14 6.23 -17.90
N PHE A 113 7.20 5.96 -17.13
CA PHE A 113 8.21 5.00 -17.55
C PHE A 113 7.68 3.55 -17.45
N SER A 114 7.79 2.80 -18.54
CA SER A 114 7.51 1.38 -18.52
C SER A 114 8.57 0.62 -17.72
N GLN A 115 8.24 -0.59 -17.21
CA GLN A 115 9.23 -1.41 -16.51
C GLN A 115 10.41 -1.80 -17.39
N ARG A 116 10.24 -1.88 -18.71
CA ARG A 116 11.33 -2.14 -19.66
C ARG A 116 12.27 -0.93 -19.71
N ALA A 117 11.73 0.28 -19.91
CA ALA A 117 12.52 1.51 -19.90
C ALA A 117 13.29 1.71 -18.58
N LEU A 118 12.65 1.38 -17.44
CA LEU A 118 13.34 1.40 -16.14
C LEU A 118 14.45 0.36 -16.04
N ALA A 119 14.25 -0.85 -16.58
CA ALA A 119 15.28 -1.88 -16.59
C ALA A 119 16.48 -1.47 -17.43
N ASP A 120 16.25 -0.83 -18.57
CA ASP A 120 17.29 -0.29 -19.44
C ASP A 120 18.03 0.87 -18.75
N HIS A 121 17.29 1.80 -18.13
CA HIS A 121 17.84 2.95 -17.40
C HIS A 121 18.76 2.53 -16.23
N TYR A 122 18.35 1.52 -15.45
CA TYR A 122 19.14 1.03 -14.30
C TYR A 122 20.09 -0.12 -14.67
N HIS A 123 20.27 -0.43 -15.93
CA HIS A 123 21.12 -1.54 -16.43
C HIS A 123 20.84 -2.86 -15.69
N CYS A 124 19.56 -3.22 -15.55
CA CYS A 124 19.14 -4.40 -14.80
C CYS A 124 18.02 -5.17 -15.53
N THR A 125 17.61 -6.31 -14.98
CA THR A 125 16.49 -7.07 -15.54
C THR A 125 15.14 -6.48 -15.14
N ILE A 126 14.12 -6.65 -16.01
CA ILE A 126 12.71 -6.29 -15.70
C ILE A 126 12.26 -6.96 -14.38
N ARG A 127 12.75 -8.18 -14.10
CA ARG A 127 12.46 -8.90 -12.86
C ARG A 127 12.99 -8.14 -11.62
N THR A 128 14.14 -7.48 -11.73
CA THR A 128 14.70 -6.65 -10.66
C THR A 128 13.79 -5.45 -10.39
N ILE A 129 13.37 -4.73 -11.44
CA ILE A 129 12.41 -3.63 -11.32
C ILE A 129 11.10 -4.10 -10.68
N ALA A 130 10.53 -5.20 -11.18
CA ALA A 130 9.30 -5.76 -10.62
C ALA A 130 9.44 -6.13 -9.14
N HIS A 131 10.59 -6.64 -8.71
CA HIS A 131 10.88 -6.94 -7.30
C HIS A 131 10.98 -5.67 -6.46
N LYS A 132 11.65 -4.63 -6.97
CA LYS A 132 11.74 -3.33 -6.27
C LYS A 132 10.37 -2.67 -6.13
N LEU A 133 9.52 -2.71 -7.16
CA LEU A 133 8.12 -2.25 -7.08
C LEU A 133 7.29 -3.06 -6.06
N GLN A 134 7.57 -4.35 -5.87
CA GLN A 134 6.95 -5.12 -4.77
C GLN A 134 7.37 -4.62 -3.39
N ILE A 135 8.64 -4.26 -3.21
CA ILE A 135 9.10 -3.67 -1.94
C ILE A 135 8.37 -2.36 -1.72
N ILE A 136 8.35 -1.46 -2.72
CA ILE A 136 7.65 -0.18 -2.64
C ILE A 136 6.17 -0.36 -2.33
N SER A 137 5.49 -1.34 -2.94
CA SER A 137 4.05 -1.58 -2.67
C SER A 137 3.77 -1.99 -1.23
N ARG A 138 4.67 -2.74 -0.57
CA ARG A 138 4.54 -3.06 0.86
C ARG A 138 4.78 -1.84 1.74
N GLN A 139 5.75 -1.01 1.40
CA GLN A 139 5.96 0.28 2.04
C GLN A 139 4.72 1.18 1.87
N ALA A 140 4.10 1.17 0.69
CA ALA A 140 2.87 1.90 0.40
C ALA A 140 1.71 1.46 1.32
N ILE A 141 1.50 0.15 1.49
CA ILE A 141 0.49 -0.39 2.41
C ILE A 141 0.73 0.14 3.83
N ALA A 142 1.97 0.04 4.33
CA ALA A 142 2.31 0.51 5.68
C ALA A 142 2.08 2.02 5.84
N ALA A 143 2.53 2.82 4.87
CA ALA A 143 2.38 4.27 4.88
C ALA A 143 0.91 4.72 4.86
N ILE A 144 0.08 4.09 4.01
CA ILE A 144 -1.35 4.41 3.90
C ILE A 144 -2.08 4.05 5.20
N LEU A 145 -1.80 2.88 5.79
CA LEU A 145 -2.38 2.48 7.07
C LEU A 145 -1.99 3.43 8.20
N GLN A 146 -0.72 3.81 8.26
CA GLN A 146 -0.23 4.77 9.25
C GLN A 146 -0.92 6.13 9.08
N ALA A 147 -0.99 6.66 7.86
CA ALA A 147 -1.65 7.93 7.57
C ALA A 147 -3.15 7.88 7.90
N ASN A 148 -3.86 6.81 7.53
CA ASN A 148 -5.28 6.64 7.83
C ASN A 148 -5.57 6.62 9.35
N ASN A 149 -4.65 6.11 10.17
CA ASN A 149 -4.78 6.15 11.63
C ASN A 149 -4.53 7.55 12.23
N LEU A 150 -3.75 8.39 11.56
CA LEU A 150 -3.40 9.74 12.01
C LEU A 150 -4.39 10.80 11.51
N ILE A 151 -4.90 10.65 10.29
CA ILE A 151 -5.83 11.61 9.68
C ILE A 151 -7.18 11.54 10.39
N ARG A 152 -7.68 12.70 10.82
CA ARG A 152 -9.05 12.89 11.25
C ARG A 152 -9.82 13.60 10.14
N SER A 153 -10.52 12.81 9.31
CA SER A 153 -11.22 13.35 8.14
C SER A 153 -12.26 14.38 8.52
N ASN A 154 -12.19 15.55 7.87
CA ASN A 154 -13.19 16.63 7.96
C ASN A 154 -13.91 16.86 6.63
N GLU A 155 -13.71 15.98 5.66
CA GLU A 155 -14.27 16.06 4.31
C GLU A 155 -15.15 14.84 4.00
N ASP A 156 -15.97 14.99 2.94
CA ASP A 156 -16.76 13.90 2.39
C ASP A 156 -15.88 12.99 1.52
N ILE A 157 -16.36 11.78 1.24
CA ILE A 157 -15.64 10.79 0.42
C ILE A 157 -16.44 10.50 -0.85
N ALA A 158 -15.75 10.42 -1.96
CA ALA A 158 -16.27 9.86 -3.21
C ALA A 158 -15.73 8.43 -3.41
N ILE A 159 -16.62 7.53 -3.85
CA ILE A 159 -16.26 6.16 -4.23
C ILE A 159 -16.71 5.88 -5.65
N ASP A 160 -15.83 5.26 -6.44
CA ASP A 160 -16.17 4.75 -7.77
C ASP A 160 -15.18 3.66 -8.19
N GLY A 161 -15.57 2.89 -9.21
CA GLY A 161 -14.76 1.85 -9.81
C GLY A 161 -14.10 2.31 -11.11
N MET A 162 -12.78 2.14 -11.21
CA MET A 162 -12.03 2.33 -12.45
C MET A 162 -11.55 0.99 -12.99
N GLN A 163 -11.42 0.87 -14.30
CA GLN A 163 -11.05 -0.39 -14.94
C GLN A 163 -9.80 -0.26 -15.79
N ASN A 164 -8.95 -1.27 -15.65
CA ASN A 164 -7.92 -1.64 -16.62
C ASN A 164 -8.05 -3.13 -16.95
N PHE A 165 -7.02 -3.75 -17.52
CA PHE A 165 -7.04 -5.17 -17.86
C PHE A 165 -5.92 -5.92 -17.16
N THR A 166 -6.17 -7.21 -16.89
CA THR A 166 -5.14 -8.14 -16.39
C THR A 166 -4.98 -9.27 -17.38
N GLY A 167 -3.87 -9.30 -18.10
CA GLY A 167 -3.55 -10.32 -19.07
C GLY A 167 -4.31 -10.23 -20.40
N SER A 168 -5.55 -9.76 -20.40
CA SER A 168 -6.39 -9.65 -21.59
C SER A 168 -7.57 -8.69 -21.36
N GLN A 169 -8.07 -8.08 -22.44
CA GLN A 169 -9.33 -7.31 -22.41
C GLN A 169 -10.55 -8.13 -21.96
N TYR A 170 -10.45 -9.44 -21.96
CA TYR A 170 -11.52 -10.34 -21.47
C TYR A 170 -11.49 -10.55 -19.96
N GLN A 171 -10.48 -10.00 -19.30
CA GLN A 171 -10.32 -9.97 -17.84
C GLN A 171 -10.23 -8.53 -17.33
N PRO A 172 -11.31 -7.74 -17.43
CA PRO A 172 -11.32 -6.39 -16.88
C PRO A 172 -11.06 -6.45 -15.39
N ASN A 173 -10.11 -5.66 -14.94
CA ASN A 173 -9.74 -5.54 -13.56
C ASN A 173 -10.31 -4.23 -13.03
N ASN A 174 -11.23 -4.32 -12.09
CA ASN A 174 -11.87 -3.18 -11.47
C ASN A 174 -11.19 -2.82 -10.17
N TYR A 175 -10.85 -1.55 -10.02
CA TYR A 175 -10.36 -0.95 -8.78
C TYR A 175 -11.42 0.00 -8.25
N THR A 176 -11.97 -0.31 -7.07
CA THR A 176 -12.84 0.63 -6.38
C THR A 176 -12.01 1.40 -5.38
N ILE A 177 -12.04 2.72 -5.45
CA ILE A 177 -11.28 3.64 -4.60
C ILE A 177 -12.19 4.48 -3.72
N ALA A 178 -11.69 4.84 -2.53
CA ALA A 178 -12.28 5.83 -1.65
C ALA A 178 -11.36 7.05 -1.61
N VAL A 179 -11.88 8.20 -2.04
CA VAL A 179 -11.11 9.42 -2.30
C VAL A 179 -11.74 10.61 -1.57
N GLY A 180 -10.93 11.39 -0.86
CA GLY A 180 -11.37 12.62 -0.21
C GLY A 180 -11.89 13.66 -1.20
N GLN A 181 -12.99 14.32 -0.85
CA GLN A 181 -13.71 15.23 -1.76
C GLN A 181 -12.86 16.44 -2.16
N TYR A 182 -12.08 16.97 -1.24
CA TYR A 182 -11.26 18.18 -1.45
C TYR A 182 -9.77 17.86 -1.56
N SER A 183 -9.31 16.97 -0.71
CA SER A 183 -7.89 16.57 -0.66
C SER A 183 -7.48 15.68 -1.82
N GLN A 184 -8.43 14.95 -2.39
CA GLN A 184 -8.18 13.87 -3.36
C GLN A 184 -7.24 12.78 -2.81
N TYR A 185 -7.12 12.69 -1.48
CA TYR A 185 -6.37 11.64 -0.81
C TYR A 185 -7.06 10.28 -0.99
N ILE A 186 -6.33 9.30 -1.49
CA ILE A 186 -6.84 7.95 -1.71
C ILE A 186 -6.63 7.16 -0.42
N SER A 187 -7.71 6.96 0.35
CA SER A 187 -7.65 6.30 1.66
C SER A 187 -7.77 4.78 1.60
N MET A 188 -8.45 4.26 0.58
CA MET A 188 -8.64 2.81 0.39
C MET A 188 -8.74 2.47 -1.09
N VAL A 189 -8.25 1.28 -1.41
CA VAL A 189 -8.37 0.67 -2.74
C VAL A 189 -8.74 -0.79 -2.57
N THR A 190 -9.70 -1.25 -3.36
CA THR A 190 -10.03 -2.68 -3.50
C THR A 190 -9.95 -3.08 -4.97
N GLN A 191 -9.75 -4.37 -5.23
CA GLN A 191 -9.54 -4.91 -6.57
C GLN A 191 -10.37 -6.15 -6.80
N VAL A 192 -10.93 -6.29 -8.01
CA VAL A 192 -11.59 -7.51 -8.47
C VAL A 192 -11.48 -7.66 -9.98
N ILE A 193 -11.25 -8.87 -10.46
CA ILE A 193 -11.28 -9.17 -11.89
C ILE A 193 -12.67 -9.62 -12.27
N PHE A 194 -13.24 -8.92 -13.27
CA PHE A 194 -14.54 -9.25 -13.85
C PHE A 194 -14.41 -10.17 -15.06
N ARG A 195 -15.46 -10.90 -15.32
CA ARG A 195 -15.74 -11.44 -16.64
C ARG A 195 -16.19 -10.31 -17.54
N ARG A 196 -15.62 -10.20 -18.75
CA ARG A 196 -16.01 -9.16 -19.70
C ARG A 196 -17.51 -9.23 -20.00
N SER A 197 -18.17 -8.12 -19.88
CA SER A 197 -19.59 -7.89 -20.21
C SER A 197 -19.72 -6.74 -21.22
N GLY A 198 -20.94 -6.37 -21.55
CA GLY A 198 -21.25 -5.26 -22.47
C GLY A 198 -21.29 -5.65 -23.93
N LYS A 199 -21.34 -4.64 -24.81
CA LYS A 199 -21.42 -4.85 -26.26
C LYS A 199 -20.13 -5.47 -26.80
N MET A 200 -20.25 -6.53 -27.57
CA MET A 200 -19.16 -7.29 -28.20
C MET A 200 -19.59 -7.72 -29.59
N ASN A 201 -18.68 -7.64 -30.57
CA ASN A 201 -18.87 -8.24 -31.88
C ASN A 201 -18.78 -9.80 -31.81
N ALA A 202 -19.07 -10.49 -32.91
CA ALA A 202 -19.10 -11.95 -32.96
C ALA A 202 -17.71 -12.55 -32.61
N TYR A 203 -16.62 -12.00 -33.12
CA TYR A 203 -15.26 -12.43 -32.81
C TYR A 203 -14.95 -12.28 -31.30
N GLN A 204 -15.28 -11.13 -30.72
CA GLN A 204 -15.06 -10.88 -29.29
C GLN A 204 -15.89 -11.83 -28.40
N LYS A 205 -17.13 -12.15 -28.79
CA LYS A 205 -17.96 -13.13 -28.08
C LYS A 205 -17.31 -14.52 -28.12
N ARG A 206 -16.84 -14.96 -29.29
CA ARG A 206 -16.12 -16.22 -29.44
C ARG A 206 -14.84 -16.28 -28.59
N GLN A 207 -14.02 -15.25 -28.63
CA GLN A 207 -12.82 -15.18 -27.79
C GLN A 207 -13.17 -15.20 -26.30
N ARG A 208 -14.16 -14.42 -25.84
CA ARG A 208 -14.61 -14.48 -24.46
C ARG A 208 -15.03 -15.88 -24.05
N SER A 209 -15.75 -16.62 -24.90
CA SER A 209 -16.17 -18.00 -24.62
C SER A 209 -14.97 -18.92 -24.37
N LEU A 210 -13.86 -18.75 -25.13
CA LEU A 210 -12.62 -19.49 -24.87
C LEU A 210 -12.02 -19.13 -23.49
N TYR A 211 -11.99 -17.85 -23.14
CA TYR A 211 -11.53 -17.42 -21.82
C TYR A 211 -12.44 -17.93 -20.68
N ASP A 212 -13.76 -18.01 -20.90
CA ASP A 212 -14.71 -18.55 -19.92
C ASP A 212 -14.44 -20.02 -19.61
N GLN A 213 -14.01 -20.81 -20.59
CA GLN A 213 -13.63 -22.23 -20.41
C GLN A 213 -12.35 -22.39 -19.58
N ILE A 214 -11.47 -21.41 -19.62
CA ILE A 214 -10.16 -21.45 -18.97
C ILE A 214 -10.16 -20.71 -17.62
N GLY A 215 -10.98 -19.68 -17.47
CA GLY A 215 -10.99 -18.80 -16.31
C GLY A 215 -11.87 -19.31 -15.18
N LEU A 216 -11.42 -19.13 -13.94
CA LEU A 216 -12.20 -19.36 -12.75
C LEU A 216 -12.63 -18.03 -12.15
N TRP A 217 -13.89 -17.65 -12.42
CA TRP A 217 -14.48 -16.42 -11.90
C TRP A 217 -15.11 -16.68 -10.53
N LYS A 218 -14.71 -15.93 -9.50
CA LYS A 218 -15.31 -16.06 -8.17
C LYS A 218 -16.62 -15.29 -8.09
N ARG A 219 -17.72 -16.03 -7.96
CA ARG A 219 -19.04 -15.45 -7.68
C ARG A 219 -18.97 -14.66 -6.35
N GLY A 220 -19.57 -13.47 -6.34
CA GLY A 220 -19.59 -12.62 -5.13
C GLY A 220 -18.29 -11.87 -4.82
N ALA A 221 -17.21 -12.02 -5.62
CA ALA A 221 -15.94 -11.34 -5.38
C ALA A 221 -16.10 -9.82 -5.32
N PHE A 222 -16.92 -9.24 -6.19
CA PHE A 222 -17.19 -7.81 -6.19
C PHE A 222 -17.91 -7.36 -4.91
N SER A 223 -18.93 -8.09 -4.50
CA SER A 223 -19.64 -7.82 -3.23
C SER A 223 -18.69 -7.87 -2.03
N LYS A 224 -17.74 -8.82 -2.02
CA LYS A 224 -16.73 -8.92 -0.97
C LYS A 224 -15.78 -7.72 -1.01
N SER A 225 -15.33 -7.27 -2.18
CA SER A 225 -14.43 -6.11 -2.30
C SER A 225 -15.11 -4.83 -1.82
N ILE A 226 -16.39 -4.61 -2.16
CA ILE A 226 -17.15 -3.46 -1.67
C ILE A 226 -17.41 -3.55 -0.17
N LYS A 227 -17.66 -4.75 0.38
CA LYS A 227 -17.75 -4.93 1.84
C LYS A 227 -16.48 -4.48 2.57
N GLU A 228 -15.31 -4.79 2.03
CA GLU A 228 -14.01 -4.33 2.60
C GLU A 228 -13.89 -2.79 2.53
N LEU A 229 -14.27 -2.20 1.38
CA LEU A 229 -14.30 -0.74 1.22
C LEU A 229 -15.26 -0.07 2.23
N VAL A 230 -16.47 -0.60 2.38
CA VAL A 230 -17.49 -0.07 3.31
C VAL A 230 -17.03 -0.21 4.77
N ALA A 231 -16.33 -1.27 5.13
CA ALA A 231 -15.72 -1.40 6.46
C ALA A 231 -14.69 -0.29 6.73
N HIS A 232 -13.92 0.11 5.70
CA HIS A 232 -13.02 1.25 5.80
C HIS A 232 -13.77 2.59 5.90
N LEU A 233 -14.88 2.78 5.17
CA LEU A 233 -15.72 3.97 5.30
C LEU A 233 -16.29 4.09 6.72
N ALA A 234 -16.72 2.98 7.33
CA ALA A 234 -17.15 2.95 8.72
C ALA A 234 -16.04 3.39 9.69
N PHE A 235 -14.80 2.91 9.46
CA PHE A 235 -13.63 3.35 10.22
C PHE A 235 -13.42 4.86 10.10
N ILE A 236 -13.40 5.42 8.88
CA ILE A 236 -13.22 6.86 8.67
C ILE A 236 -14.34 7.66 9.34
N ALA A 237 -15.60 7.24 9.18
CA ALA A 237 -16.75 7.95 9.76
C ALA A 237 -16.71 7.98 11.29
N LEU A 238 -16.20 6.93 11.94
CA LEU A 238 -16.01 6.89 13.39
C LEU A 238 -14.81 7.74 13.85
N HIS A 239 -13.76 7.85 13.01
CA HIS A 239 -12.52 8.59 13.31
C HIS A 239 -12.51 10.01 12.70
N ARG A 240 -13.68 10.51 12.32
CA ARG A 240 -13.81 11.87 11.76
C ARG A 240 -13.43 12.97 12.78
N SER A 241 -13.12 14.13 12.24
CA SER A 241 -12.91 15.34 13.06
C SER A 241 -14.18 15.65 13.86
N PRO A 242 -14.07 16.12 15.12
CA PRO A 242 -15.22 16.60 15.91
C PRO A 242 -16.04 17.69 15.21
N LYS A 243 -15.41 18.47 14.32
CA LYS A 243 -16.09 19.49 13.51
C LYS A 243 -16.96 18.91 12.40
N LYS A 244 -16.76 17.65 12.01
CA LYS A 244 -17.52 16.95 10.97
C LYS A 244 -18.69 16.20 11.58
N GLN A 245 -19.84 16.83 11.68
CA GLN A 245 -21.04 16.21 12.26
C GLN A 245 -21.65 15.14 11.35
N VAL A 246 -21.80 15.44 10.06
CA VAL A 246 -22.38 14.54 9.06
C VAL A 246 -21.31 14.15 8.06
N PHE A 247 -21.18 12.88 7.79
CA PHE A 247 -20.23 12.31 6.83
C PHE A 247 -20.98 11.83 5.59
N THR A 248 -20.64 12.39 4.41
CA THR A 248 -21.28 12.04 3.14
C THR A 248 -20.38 11.11 2.33
N CYS A 249 -20.97 10.02 1.84
CA CYS A 249 -20.36 9.13 0.85
C CYS A 249 -21.04 9.36 -0.50
N ASN A 250 -20.29 9.87 -1.47
CA ASN A 250 -20.76 10.10 -2.83
C ASN A 250 -20.43 8.86 -3.69
N SER A 251 -21.41 8.29 -4.39
CA SER A 251 -21.19 7.20 -5.35
C SER A 251 -22.03 7.36 -6.62
N ASP A 252 -21.74 6.54 -7.62
CA ASP A 252 -22.64 6.38 -8.75
C ASP A 252 -23.89 5.57 -8.38
N ARG A 253 -24.77 5.29 -9.37
CA ARG A 253 -26.01 4.54 -9.18
C ARG A 253 -25.85 3.02 -9.07
N LEU A 254 -24.64 2.50 -8.87
CA LEU A 254 -24.40 1.08 -8.78
C LEU A 254 -24.99 0.52 -7.48
N LEU A 255 -26.05 -0.32 -7.59
CA LEU A 255 -26.84 -0.83 -6.46
C LEU A 255 -26.01 -1.54 -5.37
N ILE A 256 -24.86 -2.09 -5.73
CA ILE A 256 -24.01 -2.82 -4.79
C ILE A 256 -23.46 -1.89 -3.68
N TYR A 257 -23.22 -0.61 -3.98
CA TYR A 257 -22.75 0.36 -2.97
C TYR A 257 -23.83 0.57 -1.91
N ALA A 258 -25.05 0.92 -2.33
CA ALA A 258 -26.16 1.12 -1.41
C ALA A 258 -26.43 -0.13 -0.56
N ARG A 259 -26.43 -1.31 -1.20
CA ARG A 259 -26.65 -2.58 -0.51
C ARG A 259 -25.58 -2.86 0.56
N GLN A 260 -24.29 -2.67 0.24
CA GLN A 260 -23.20 -2.96 1.18
C GLN A 260 -23.14 -1.92 2.31
N LEU A 261 -23.47 -0.67 2.06
CA LEU A 261 -23.62 0.36 3.10
C LEU A 261 -24.71 -0.02 4.11
N GLN A 262 -25.88 -0.46 3.64
CA GLN A 262 -26.99 -0.91 4.49
C GLN A 262 -26.68 -2.19 5.27
N LEU A 263 -25.85 -3.08 4.73
CA LEU A 263 -25.44 -4.32 5.40
C LEU A 263 -24.37 -4.11 6.48
N ASN A 264 -23.68 -2.97 6.48
CA ASN A 264 -22.68 -2.66 7.51
C ASN A 264 -23.38 -2.10 8.75
N PRO A 265 -23.28 -2.75 9.93
CA PRO A 265 -24.05 -2.33 11.11
C PRO A 265 -23.68 -0.93 11.58
N THR A 266 -22.40 -0.54 11.52
CA THR A 266 -21.95 0.79 11.93
C THR A 266 -22.48 1.88 11.00
N ILE A 267 -22.38 1.67 9.67
CA ILE A 267 -22.92 2.63 8.69
C ILE A 267 -24.44 2.73 8.81
N LYS A 268 -25.14 1.58 8.93
CA LYS A 268 -26.59 1.56 9.13
C LYS A 268 -27.00 2.36 10.34
N TYR A 269 -26.31 2.22 11.47
CA TYR A 269 -26.56 3.01 12.67
C TYR A 269 -26.30 4.50 12.44
N LEU A 270 -25.17 4.86 11.83
CA LEU A 270 -24.86 6.26 11.53
C LEU A 270 -25.86 6.89 10.54
N MET A 271 -26.42 6.12 9.62
CA MET A 271 -27.52 6.56 8.72
C MET A 271 -28.80 6.82 9.49
N SER A 272 -29.19 5.91 10.40
CA SER A 272 -30.42 6.08 11.20
C SER A 272 -30.37 7.25 12.16
N THR A 273 -29.17 7.65 12.59
CA THR A 273 -28.95 8.80 13.46
C THR A 273 -28.60 10.11 12.71
N GLY A 274 -28.67 10.09 11.37
CA GLY A 274 -28.39 11.27 10.54
C GLY A 274 -26.91 11.67 10.46
N HIS A 275 -25.97 10.85 10.96
CA HIS A 275 -24.54 11.13 10.95
C HIS A 275 -23.82 10.60 9.69
N PHE A 276 -24.51 9.84 8.85
CA PHE A 276 -23.97 9.35 7.58
C PHE A 276 -25.02 9.49 6.48
N ILE A 277 -24.63 10.08 5.36
CA ILE A 277 -25.49 10.24 4.17
C ILE A 277 -24.83 9.53 2.98
N HIS A 278 -25.61 8.71 2.29
CA HIS A 278 -25.23 8.18 0.99
C HIS A 278 -25.85 9.02 -0.12
N ASN A 279 -25.03 9.78 -0.83
CA ASN A 279 -25.44 10.61 -1.95
C ASN A 279 -25.14 9.89 -3.27
N ILE A 280 -26.19 9.65 -4.07
CA ILE A 280 -26.10 8.94 -5.34
C ILE A 280 -26.11 9.94 -6.50
N THR A 281 -25.06 9.92 -7.30
CA THR A 281 -24.89 10.83 -8.44
C THR A 281 -24.99 10.07 -9.76
N SER A 282 -25.68 10.63 -10.75
CA SER A 282 -25.74 10.04 -12.09
C SER A 282 -24.36 10.10 -12.77
N SER A 283 -23.93 8.96 -13.33
CA SER A 283 -22.69 8.88 -14.13
C SER A 283 -22.75 9.72 -15.43
N ARG A 284 -23.95 10.16 -15.83
CA ARG A 284 -24.19 11.03 -16.99
C ARG A 284 -24.04 12.52 -16.67
N LYS A 285 -23.93 12.88 -15.38
CA LYS A 285 -23.69 14.28 -14.97
C LYS A 285 -22.34 14.75 -15.48
N TRP A 286 -22.23 16.02 -15.86
CA TRP A 286 -20.97 16.62 -16.28
C TRP A 286 -19.86 16.38 -15.26
N ARG A 287 -18.64 16.11 -15.75
CA ARG A 287 -17.47 15.78 -14.93
C ARG A 287 -16.68 17.04 -14.56
N ASP A 288 -17.37 18.06 -14.08
CA ASP A 288 -16.80 19.32 -13.61
C ASP A 288 -16.49 19.28 -12.10
N LEU A 289 -15.92 20.36 -11.57
CA LEU A 289 -15.60 20.48 -10.13
C LEU A 289 -16.82 20.45 -9.21
N LYS A 290 -18.03 20.72 -9.73
CA LYS A 290 -19.30 20.66 -8.98
C LYS A 290 -19.88 19.26 -8.91
N ASN A 291 -19.33 18.31 -9.66
CA ASN A 291 -19.76 16.92 -9.63
C ASN A 291 -19.24 16.25 -8.36
N PRO A 292 -20.09 15.66 -7.51
CA PRO A 292 -19.65 14.94 -6.32
C PRO A 292 -18.68 13.77 -6.58
N LEU A 293 -18.65 13.25 -7.83
CA LEU A 293 -17.72 12.20 -8.27
C LEU A 293 -16.46 12.77 -8.94
N PHE A 294 -16.27 14.10 -8.96
CA PHE A 294 -15.07 14.71 -9.54
C PHE A 294 -13.76 14.12 -9.02
N PRO A 295 -13.57 13.88 -7.69
CA PRO A 295 -12.30 13.37 -7.17
C PRO A 295 -11.91 12.02 -7.78
N VAL A 296 -12.85 11.08 -7.87
CA VAL A 296 -12.59 9.75 -8.46
C VAL A 296 -12.37 9.82 -9.96
N ASN A 297 -13.15 10.67 -10.68
CA ASN A 297 -12.94 10.90 -12.10
C ASN A 297 -11.56 11.53 -12.40
N TYR A 298 -11.12 12.45 -11.55
CA TYR A 298 -9.80 13.06 -11.63
C TYR A 298 -8.70 12.01 -11.46
N ILE A 299 -8.79 11.14 -10.44
CA ILE A 299 -7.82 10.07 -10.21
C ILE A 299 -7.79 9.10 -11.40
N ASP A 300 -8.95 8.69 -11.98
CA ASP A 300 -8.98 7.84 -13.18
C ASP A 300 -8.23 8.50 -14.34
N SER A 301 -8.49 9.77 -14.59
CA SER A 301 -7.80 10.55 -15.63
C SER A 301 -6.29 10.64 -15.39
N ARG A 302 -5.87 10.90 -14.15
CA ARG A 302 -4.45 10.99 -13.80
C ARG A 302 -3.73 9.65 -13.92
N LEU A 303 -4.31 8.55 -13.47
CA LEU A 303 -3.76 7.21 -13.63
C LEU A 303 -3.49 6.86 -15.10
N ARG A 304 -4.45 7.19 -15.97
CA ARG A 304 -4.31 6.94 -17.42
C ARG A 304 -3.22 7.79 -18.07
N ASN A 305 -2.98 8.98 -17.53
CA ASN A 305 -1.93 9.87 -18.01
C ASN A 305 -0.56 9.53 -17.43
N ASP A 306 -0.50 9.25 -16.13
CA ASP A 306 0.75 9.14 -15.38
C ASP A 306 1.38 7.74 -15.45
N LEU A 307 0.60 6.68 -15.73
CA LEU A 307 1.09 5.31 -15.76
C LEU A 307 0.98 4.66 -17.15
N ALA A 308 2.10 4.21 -17.69
CA ALA A 308 2.16 3.54 -19.01
C ALA A 308 1.30 2.28 -19.10
N ASP A 309 1.09 1.58 -17.99
CA ASP A 309 0.29 0.35 -17.93
C ASP A 309 -1.20 0.57 -17.64
N TRP A 310 -1.63 1.83 -17.51
CA TRP A 310 -3.03 2.23 -17.30
C TRP A 310 -3.65 2.97 -18.48
N GLN A 311 -2.89 3.29 -19.50
CA GLN A 311 -3.42 3.89 -20.73
C GLN A 311 -4.44 2.93 -21.37
N ARG A 312 -5.46 3.49 -22.03
CA ARG A 312 -6.59 2.68 -22.56
C ARG A 312 -6.16 1.65 -23.61
N GLU A 313 -5.19 1.96 -24.44
CA GLU A 313 -4.68 1.11 -25.52
C GLU A 313 -3.23 0.71 -25.29
N THR A 314 -2.89 0.43 -24.05
CA THR A 314 -1.54 0.00 -23.73
C THR A 314 -1.31 -1.47 -24.04
N THR A 315 -0.10 -1.80 -24.51
CA THR A 315 0.43 -3.17 -24.53
C THR A 315 1.17 -3.54 -23.25
N SER A 316 1.36 -2.57 -22.36
CA SER A 316 2.14 -2.71 -21.12
C SER A 316 1.31 -3.20 -19.92
N PHE A 317 0.05 -3.62 -20.13
CA PHE A 317 -0.82 -4.04 -19.04
C PHE A 317 -0.25 -5.24 -18.25
N PRO A 318 -0.43 -5.28 -16.95
CA PRO A 318 0.03 -6.38 -16.10
C PRO A 318 -0.66 -7.70 -16.45
N ARG A 319 0.12 -8.79 -16.46
CA ARG A 319 -0.40 -10.14 -16.73
C ARG A 319 -0.93 -10.84 -15.48
N GLU A 320 -0.67 -10.31 -14.30
CA GLU A 320 -1.04 -10.89 -13.01
C GLU A 320 -1.78 -9.87 -12.15
N ALA A 321 -2.90 -10.29 -11.54
CA ALA A 321 -3.71 -9.45 -10.67
C ALA A 321 -2.89 -8.83 -9.52
N ASN A 322 -2.02 -9.64 -8.92
CA ASN A 322 -1.21 -9.19 -7.80
C ASN A 322 -0.22 -8.10 -8.21
N ARG A 323 0.45 -8.27 -9.38
CA ARG A 323 1.37 -7.27 -9.93
C ARG A 323 0.65 -5.98 -10.27
N ASN A 324 -0.56 -6.09 -10.83
CA ASN A 324 -1.38 -4.94 -11.15
C ASN A 324 -1.72 -4.14 -9.89
N PHE A 325 -2.18 -4.83 -8.84
CA PHE A 325 -2.53 -4.18 -7.59
C PHE A 325 -1.31 -3.55 -6.88
N GLN A 326 -0.18 -4.24 -6.86
CA GLN A 326 1.08 -3.71 -6.32
C GLN A 326 1.51 -2.41 -7.03
N ARG A 327 1.42 -2.37 -8.36
CA ARG A 327 1.73 -1.18 -9.15
C ARG A 327 0.78 -0.02 -8.83
N PHE A 328 -0.51 -0.31 -8.66
CA PHE A 328 -1.47 0.70 -8.27
C PHE A 328 -1.17 1.25 -6.87
N LEU A 329 -0.80 0.40 -5.90
CA LEU A 329 -0.41 0.85 -4.56
C LEU A 329 0.86 1.74 -4.58
N CYS A 330 1.82 1.48 -5.47
CA CYS A 330 2.95 2.39 -5.68
C CYS A 330 2.47 3.78 -6.11
N TYR A 331 1.53 3.84 -7.07
CA TYR A 331 0.95 5.11 -7.50
C TYR A 331 0.18 5.80 -6.38
N VAL A 332 -0.62 5.07 -5.60
CA VAL A 332 -1.38 5.64 -4.47
C VAL A 332 -0.44 6.29 -3.46
N ALA A 333 0.68 5.63 -3.13
CA ALA A 333 1.66 6.21 -2.21
C ALA A 333 2.32 7.46 -2.81
N TYR A 334 2.71 7.41 -4.09
CA TYR A 334 3.27 8.57 -4.78
C TYR A 334 2.29 9.76 -4.80
N HIS A 335 1.05 9.51 -5.21
CA HIS A 335 -0.02 10.50 -5.23
C HIS A 335 -0.25 11.11 -3.84
N ASN A 336 -0.45 10.29 -2.83
CA ASN A 336 -0.80 10.75 -1.50
C ASN A 336 0.32 11.52 -0.79
N PHE A 337 1.56 11.03 -0.88
CA PHE A 337 2.63 11.49 -0.01
C PHE A 337 3.74 12.30 -0.71
N PHE A 338 3.86 12.22 -2.03
CA PHE A 338 4.98 12.81 -2.75
C PHE A 338 4.54 13.82 -3.82
N LYS A 339 3.37 13.62 -4.44
CA LYS A 339 2.85 14.52 -5.46
C LYS A 339 2.20 15.74 -4.81
N PRO A 340 2.45 16.97 -5.33
CA PRO A 340 1.72 18.17 -4.90
C PRO A 340 0.21 18.03 -5.16
N HIS A 341 -0.60 18.49 -4.21
CA HIS A 341 -2.06 18.55 -4.38
C HIS A 341 -2.45 19.51 -5.52
N ARG A 342 -1.79 20.65 -5.62
CA ARG A 342 -2.00 21.64 -6.70
C ARG A 342 -0.67 22.24 -7.14
N SER A 343 -0.55 22.57 -8.41
CA SER A 343 0.63 23.27 -8.95
C SER A 343 0.91 24.62 -8.29
N ARG A 344 -0.14 25.33 -7.86
CA ARG A 344 -0.01 26.62 -7.15
C ARG A 344 0.45 26.49 -5.70
N THR A 345 0.36 25.29 -5.09
CA THR A 345 0.81 24.97 -3.74
C THR A 345 1.72 23.74 -3.77
N PRO A 346 2.92 23.85 -4.38
CA PRO A 346 3.76 22.68 -4.68
C PRO A 346 4.33 22.00 -3.43
N HIS A 347 4.27 22.65 -2.27
CA HIS A 347 4.74 22.13 -0.98
C HIS A 347 3.66 21.34 -0.21
N ILE A 348 2.37 21.43 -0.58
CA ILE A 348 1.28 20.72 0.09
C ILE A 348 0.92 19.48 -0.68
N THR A 349 0.93 18.32 -0.02
CA THR A 349 0.53 17.03 -0.59
C THR A 349 -0.96 16.76 -0.40
N HIS A 350 -1.46 15.71 -1.07
CA HIS A 350 -2.83 15.22 -0.86
C HIS A 350 -3.06 14.75 0.60
N ALA A 351 -2.06 14.13 1.23
CA ALA A 351 -2.16 13.70 2.62
C ALA A 351 -2.22 14.87 3.61
N GLU A 352 -1.42 15.93 3.40
CA GLU A 352 -1.49 17.15 4.22
C GLU A 352 -2.83 17.87 4.04
N GLN A 353 -3.32 17.93 2.80
CA GLN A 353 -4.64 18.51 2.51
C GLN A 353 -5.77 17.70 3.18
N ALA A 354 -5.59 16.38 3.38
CA ALA A 354 -6.52 15.52 4.12
C ALA A 354 -6.41 15.67 5.66
N GLY A 355 -5.43 16.43 6.15
CA GLY A 355 -5.24 16.71 7.57
C GLY A 355 -4.09 15.95 8.24
N LEU A 356 -3.18 15.35 7.48
CA LEU A 356 -1.93 14.81 8.02
C LEU A 356 -0.97 15.96 8.37
N SER A 357 -0.36 15.92 9.56
CA SER A 357 0.61 16.95 9.94
C SER A 357 1.89 16.84 9.09
N SER A 358 2.57 17.96 8.80
CA SER A 358 3.84 17.98 8.06
C SER A 358 4.92 17.17 8.78
N LYS A 359 4.90 17.12 10.12
CA LYS A 359 5.79 16.28 10.92
C LYS A 359 5.55 14.79 10.66
N ASP A 360 4.30 14.36 10.67
CA ASP A 360 3.94 12.96 10.43
C ASP A 360 4.23 12.58 8.98
N LEU A 361 3.96 13.47 8.02
CA LEU A 361 4.33 13.26 6.63
C LEU A 361 5.84 13.09 6.45
N ALA A 362 6.65 13.94 7.09
CA ALA A 362 8.12 13.83 7.05
C ALA A 362 8.59 12.48 7.61
N ASN A 363 8.00 12.01 8.72
CA ASN A 363 8.28 10.71 9.32
C ASN A 363 7.88 9.55 8.39
N ILE A 364 6.70 9.62 7.77
CA ILE A 364 6.23 8.63 6.79
C ILE A 364 7.15 8.58 5.58
N ARG A 365 7.53 9.73 5.01
CA ARG A 365 8.44 9.81 3.85
C ARG A 365 9.82 9.25 4.16
N LYS A 366 10.39 9.60 5.31
CA LYS A 366 11.67 9.06 5.77
C LYS A 366 11.59 7.55 5.92
N SER A 367 10.61 7.07 6.68
CA SER A 367 10.41 5.63 6.92
C SER A 367 10.15 4.85 5.63
N PHE A 368 9.40 5.42 4.70
CA PHE A 368 9.04 4.79 3.43
C PHE A 368 10.24 4.29 2.62
N TYR A 369 11.34 5.07 2.60
CA TYR A 369 12.52 4.72 1.82
C TYR A 369 13.63 4.04 2.64
N THR A 370 13.65 4.23 3.96
CA THR A 370 14.73 3.72 4.80
C THR A 370 14.35 2.48 5.60
N ASN A 371 13.13 2.44 6.16
CA ASN A 371 12.71 1.41 7.10
C ASN A 371 11.81 0.38 6.41
N ARG A 372 12.20 -0.90 6.48
CA ARG A 372 11.36 -1.97 5.97
C ARG A 372 10.05 -2.08 6.75
N ALA A 373 8.93 -2.20 6.04
CA ALA A 373 7.66 -2.57 6.62
C ALA A 373 7.63 -4.07 6.94
N PHE A 374 7.17 -4.43 8.13
CA PHE A 374 7.06 -5.81 8.61
C PHE A 374 5.60 -6.21 8.72
N TYR A 375 5.26 -7.39 8.21
CA TYR A 375 3.90 -7.92 8.32
C TYR A 375 3.45 -8.05 9.78
N SER A 376 4.34 -8.53 10.66
CA SER A 376 4.07 -8.69 12.08
C SER A 376 3.72 -7.39 12.82
N GLN A 377 4.11 -6.24 12.28
CA GLN A 377 3.81 -4.92 12.81
C GLN A 377 2.53 -4.30 12.21
N LEU A 378 1.95 -4.94 11.19
CA LEU A 378 0.79 -4.46 10.46
C LEU A 378 -0.39 -5.40 10.70
N LYS A 379 -1.51 -4.91 11.15
CA LYS A 379 -2.74 -5.71 11.33
C LYS A 379 -3.49 -5.83 9.99
N LEU A 380 -2.82 -6.42 8.97
CA LEU A 380 -3.38 -6.56 7.63
C LEU A 380 -4.55 -7.52 7.58
N LYS A 381 -5.57 -7.17 6.78
CA LYS A 381 -6.75 -8.01 6.51
C LYS A 381 -7.16 -7.90 5.05
N GLY A 382 -7.91 -8.89 4.58
CA GLY A 382 -8.57 -8.85 3.28
C GLY A 382 -7.62 -8.81 2.09
N GLN A 383 -7.90 -7.91 1.16
CA GLN A 383 -7.13 -7.82 -0.09
C GLN A 383 -5.71 -7.29 0.10
N TRP A 384 -5.46 -6.42 1.07
CA TRP A 384 -4.14 -5.89 1.34
C TRP A 384 -3.21 -6.98 1.89
N GLU A 385 -3.72 -7.84 2.77
CA GLU A 385 -3.00 -9.03 3.20
C GLU A 385 -2.75 -9.99 2.03
N SER A 386 -3.79 -10.23 1.21
CA SER A 386 -3.66 -11.06 0.02
C SER A 386 -2.64 -10.51 -0.98
N CYS A 387 -2.58 -9.19 -1.15
CA CYS A 387 -1.57 -8.52 -1.97
C CYS A 387 -0.17 -8.65 -1.37
N TRP A 388 -0.02 -8.44 -0.06
CA TRP A 388 1.24 -8.58 0.65
C TRP A 388 1.90 -9.94 0.41
N PHE A 389 1.12 -11.01 0.54
CA PHE A 389 1.56 -12.39 0.33
C PHE A 389 1.46 -12.87 -1.13
N CYS A 390 1.20 -11.99 -2.08
CA CYS A 390 1.02 -12.34 -3.49
C CYS A 390 -0.05 -13.41 -3.74
N ARG A 391 -1.17 -13.36 -3.01
CA ARG A 391 -2.27 -14.34 -3.07
C ARG A 391 -3.47 -13.90 -3.92
N LEU A 392 -3.42 -12.72 -4.55
CA LEU A 392 -4.47 -12.30 -5.48
C LEU A 392 -4.42 -13.16 -6.75
N VAL A 393 -5.50 -13.88 -7.00
CA VAL A 393 -5.55 -14.88 -8.07
C VAL A 393 -5.94 -14.24 -9.39
N THR A 394 -5.14 -14.48 -10.42
CA THR A 394 -5.51 -14.22 -11.82
C THR A 394 -6.24 -15.43 -12.35
N PRO A 395 -7.48 -15.31 -12.89
CA PRO A 395 -8.30 -16.47 -13.29
C PRO A 395 -7.61 -17.46 -14.22
N LEU A 396 -6.78 -16.98 -15.17
CA LEU A 396 -6.04 -17.86 -16.11
C LEU A 396 -4.91 -18.66 -15.44
N GLN A 397 -4.33 -18.16 -14.36
CA GLN A 397 -3.21 -18.83 -13.68
C GLN A 397 -3.62 -20.12 -12.97
N VAL A 398 -4.90 -20.19 -12.56
CA VAL A 398 -5.42 -21.36 -11.83
C VAL A 398 -5.45 -22.59 -12.70
N LYS A 399 -5.72 -22.45 -14.00
CA LYS A 399 -5.85 -23.58 -14.92
C LYS A 399 -4.51 -24.05 -15.52
N ASN A 400 -3.55 -23.16 -15.69
CA ASN A 400 -2.24 -23.48 -16.25
C ASN A 400 -1.33 -24.26 -15.28
N LYS A 401 -1.89 -24.80 -14.17
CA LYS A 401 -1.15 -25.59 -13.16
C LYS A 401 0.18 -24.96 -12.72
N ILE A 402 0.39 -23.67 -13.00
CA ILE A 402 1.43 -22.95 -12.31
C ILE A 402 0.91 -22.90 -10.87
N PRO A 403 1.43 -23.77 -9.99
CA PRO A 403 0.92 -23.83 -8.64
C PRO A 403 1.21 -22.46 -8.07
N TYR A 404 0.18 -21.64 -7.95
CA TYR A 404 0.19 -20.54 -7.03
C TYR A 404 0.22 -21.18 -5.63
N ASN A 405 1.39 -21.73 -5.32
CA ASN A 405 1.67 -22.31 -4.03
C ASN A 405 1.79 -21.14 -3.07
N GLY A 406 0.68 -20.74 -2.47
CA GLY A 406 0.68 -19.85 -1.31
C GLY A 406 1.63 -20.34 -0.22
N ASN A 407 2.04 -21.61 -0.26
CA ASN A 407 3.02 -22.23 0.60
C ASN A 407 4.49 -21.93 0.23
N ARG A 408 4.76 -21.28 -0.90
CA ARG A 408 6.10 -20.83 -1.31
C ARG A 408 6.33 -19.32 -1.18
N VAL A 409 5.53 -18.68 -0.37
CA VAL A 409 5.82 -17.30 0.03
C VAL A 409 7.15 -17.32 0.77
N PRO A 410 8.17 -16.58 0.32
CA PRO A 410 9.45 -16.56 0.99
C PRO A 410 9.28 -16.23 2.48
N ALA A 411 9.99 -16.91 3.34
CA ALA A 411 9.88 -16.77 4.81
C ALA A 411 10.02 -15.30 5.28
N TYR A 412 10.79 -14.50 4.56
CA TYR A 412 10.96 -13.08 4.87
C TYR A 412 9.68 -12.23 4.71
N LEU A 413 8.66 -12.70 3.99
CA LEU A 413 7.39 -11.98 3.86
C LEU A 413 6.48 -12.14 5.07
N HIS A 414 6.74 -13.14 5.89
CA HIS A 414 6.04 -13.37 7.15
C HIS A 414 6.62 -12.55 8.32
N LEU A 415 7.74 -11.91 8.10
CA LEU A 415 8.38 -11.02 9.07
C LEU A 415 7.72 -9.67 9.17
#